data_a8971e96a075eb6ffd85d953c22a9102
#
_entry.id   a8971e96a075eb6ffd85d953c22a9102
#
_cell.length_a   1.000
_cell.length_b   1.000
_cell.length_c   1.000
_cell.angle_alpha   90.00
_cell.angle_beta   90.00
_cell.angle_gamma   90.00
#
_symmetry.space_group_name_H-M   'P 1'
#
loop_
_entity.id
_entity.type
_entity.pdbx_description
1 polymer ?
#
loop_
_entity_poly.entity_id
_entity_poly.type
_entity_poly.pdbx_seq_one_letter_code
_entity_poly.pdbx_strand_id
1 'polypeptide(L)'
;MKLSGSYQIKLEKQKVWEALNDPEILKKSIPGCEEFTKNSDTEFTATATNKIGPFNASFTGYIELKEINAPNSYIIEGSGNSPVGFASGSAKVTLEDSEEGTKLSYSVEANVGGKIAQVGSRLIDMTAKKMADIFFGKFSELIVPKEIPREKDSKPKRENITNKKIYTIYSNKVLIYSISSAILLGIIAYLIL
;
A
#
# COMPACT_ATOMS: atom_id res chain seq x y z
N MET A 1 -3.06 -8.61 -18.93
CA MET A 1 -3.82 -8.87 -17.69
C MET A 1 -4.59 -7.61 -17.29
N LYS A 2 -5.83 -7.78 -16.77
CA LYS A 2 -6.60 -6.68 -16.20
C LYS A 2 -7.12 -7.11 -14.83
N LEU A 3 -6.99 -6.24 -13.84
CA LEU A 3 -7.44 -6.48 -12.47
C LEU A 3 -8.09 -5.21 -11.93
N SER A 4 -9.21 -5.34 -11.21
CA SER A 4 -9.84 -4.23 -10.50
C SER A 4 -10.42 -4.72 -9.18
N GLY A 5 -10.55 -3.80 -8.24
CA GLY A 5 -11.13 -4.09 -6.94
C GLY A 5 -11.40 -2.83 -6.13
N SER A 6 -11.96 -3.03 -4.95
CA SER A 6 -12.15 -1.96 -3.98
C SER A 6 -12.01 -2.48 -2.55
N TYR A 7 -11.58 -1.59 -1.66
CA TYR A 7 -11.42 -1.86 -0.23
C TYR A 7 -12.03 -0.73 0.59
N GLN A 8 -12.70 -1.10 1.67
CA GLN A 8 -13.21 -0.17 2.67
C GLN A 8 -12.15 -0.02 3.77
N ILE A 9 -11.70 1.22 4.02
CA ILE A 9 -10.70 1.54 5.04
C ILE A 9 -11.35 2.45 6.07
N LYS A 10 -11.39 2.03 7.32
CA LYS A 10 -12.00 2.77 8.45
C LYS A 10 -11.13 3.92 8.93
N LEU A 11 -10.80 4.83 8.01
CA LEU A 11 -9.97 6.01 8.24
C LEU A 11 -10.36 7.11 7.27
N GLU A 12 -10.18 8.37 7.67
CA GLU A 12 -10.42 9.54 6.83
C GLU A 12 -9.54 9.54 5.58
N LYS A 13 -10.09 9.99 4.46
CA LYS A 13 -9.43 9.98 3.13
C LYS A 13 -8.05 10.64 3.13
N GLN A 14 -7.92 11.78 3.81
CA GLN A 14 -6.64 12.47 3.91
C GLN A 14 -5.56 11.61 4.59
N LYS A 15 -5.91 10.92 5.68
CA LYS A 15 -4.98 10.02 6.38
C LYS A 15 -4.65 8.76 5.59
N VAL A 16 -5.64 8.22 4.87
CA VAL A 16 -5.40 7.10 3.94
C VAL A 16 -4.42 7.54 2.85
N TRP A 17 -4.65 8.72 2.27
CA TRP A 17 -3.76 9.31 1.28
C TRP A 17 -2.33 9.48 1.81
N GLU A 18 -2.14 10.05 2.99
CA GLU A 18 -0.84 10.23 3.63
C GLU A 18 -0.12 8.89 3.85
N ALA A 19 -0.84 7.90 4.35
CA ALA A 19 -0.28 6.57 4.60
C ALA A 19 0.13 5.85 3.31
N LEU A 20 -0.61 6.06 2.21
CA LEU A 20 -0.27 5.54 0.90
C LEU A 20 0.99 6.17 0.29
N ASN A 21 1.54 7.14 0.97
CA ASN A 21 2.71 7.93 0.58
C ASN A 21 3.89 7.78 1.54
N ASP A 22 3.69 7.01 2.60
CA ASP A 22 4.70 6.72 3.59
C ASP A 22 5.50 5.47 3.18
N PRO A 23 6.79 5.61 2.82
CA PRO A 23 7.62 4.49 2.39
C PRO A 23 7.72 3.37 3.43
N GLU A 24 7.68 3.71 4.72
CA GLU A 24 7.77 2.71 5.80
C GLU A 24 6.50 1.89 5.92
N ILE A 25 5.33 2.54 5.79
CA ILE A 25 4.03 1.85 5.79
C ILE A 25 3.95 0.92 4.58
N LEU A 26 4.42 1.39 3.42
CA LEU A 26 4.40 0.64 2.18
C LEU A 26 5.30 -0.58 2.22
N LYS A 27 6.56 -0.37 2.61
CA LYS A 27 7.52 -1.47 2.78
C LYS A 27 6.96 -2.58 3.66
N LYS A 28 6.27 -2.22 4.75
CA LYS A 28 5.66 -3.19 5.67
C LYS A 28 4.40 -3.85 5.11
N SER A 29 3.68 -3.16 4.23
CA SER A 29 2.44 -3.65 3.64
C SER A 29 2.66 -4.57 2.44
N ILE A 30 3.72 -4.34 1.66
CA ILE A 30 4.03 -5.09 0.44
C ILE A 30 4.55 -6.49 0.80
N PRO A 31 3.89 -7.56 0.32
CA PRO A 31 4.36 -8.93 0.58
C PRO A 31 5.74 -9.18 -0.01
N GLY A 32 6.65 -9.73 0.79
CA GLY A 32 8.01 -10.07 0.37
C GLY A 32 8.92 -8.88 0.08
N CYS A 33 8.51 -7.65 0.41
CA CYS A 33 9.32 -6.46 0.20
C CYS A 33 10.59 -6.49 1.06
N GLU A 34 11.73 -6.44 0.41
CA GLU A 34 13.06 -6.40 1.02
C GLU A 34 13.57 -4.96 1.10
N GLU A 35 13.36 -4.22 0.01
CA GLU A 35 13.79 -2.83 -0.11
C GLU A 35 12.70 -1.99 -0.76
N PHE A 36 12.54 -0.76 -0.27
CA PHE A 36 11.64 0.23 -0.81
C PHE A 36 12.25 1.60 -0.63
N THR A 37 12.63 2.23 -1.74
CA THR A 37 13.35 3.50 -1.76
C THR A 37 12.56 4.55 -2.52
N LYS A 38 12.36 5.72 -1.88
CA LYS A 38 11.82 6.90 -2.54
C LYS A 38 12.96 7.66 -3.21
N ASN A 39 12.96 7.72 -4.55
CA ASN A 39 14.00 8.39 -5.33
C ASN A 39 13.71 9.87 -5.54
N SER A 40 12.42 10.22 -5.69
CA SER A 40 11.92 11.58 -5.79
C SER A 40 10.50 11.67 -5.23
N ASP A 41 9.81 12.78 -5.40
CA ASP A 41 8.41 12.91 -4.95
C ASP A 41 7.44 12.00 -5.69
N THR A 42 7.79 11.58 -6.88
CA THR A 42 6.94 10.75 -7.75
C THR A 42 7.58 9.43 -8.16
N GLU A 43 8.84 9.17 -7.79
CA GLU A 43 9.59 8.02 -8.26
C GLU A 43 10.07 7.13 -7.10
N PHE A 44 9.95 5.81 -7.29
CA PHE A 44 10.32 4.81 -6.29
C PHE A 44 10.98 3.61 -6.96
N THR A 45 11.84 2.97 -6.18
CA THR A 45 12.42 1.67 -6.51
C THR A 45 12.07 0.69 -5.41
N ALA A 46 11.65 -0.51 -5.78
CA ALA A 46 11.34 -1.57 -4.84
C ALA A 46 11.98 -2.88 -5.26
N THR A 47 12.39 -3.68 -4.27
CA THR A 47 12.83 -5.07 -4.46
C THR A 47 12.00 -5.96 -3.55
N ALA A 48 11.37 -6.99 -4.14
CA ALA A 48 10.64 -7.98 -3.38
C ALA A 48 10.81 -9.39 -3.93
N THR A 49 10.81 -10.36 -3.03
CA THR A 49 10.91 -11.79 -3.38
C THR A 49 9.58 -12.47 -3.12
N ASN A 50 9.05 -13.10 -4.18
CA ASN A 50 7.76 -13.77 -4.12
C ASN A 50 7.77 -15.11 -4.86
N LYS A 51 6.83 -16.00 -4.43
CA LYS A 51 6.59 -17.28 -5.08
C LYS A 51 5.40 -17.18 -6.02
N ILE A 52 5.65 -17.43 -7.32
CA ILE A 52 4.64 -17.39 -8.37
C ILE A 52 4.63 -18.73 -9.09
N GLY A 53 3.65 -19.56 -8.78
CA GLY A 53 3.64 -20.94 -9.26
C GLY A 53 4.88 -21.71 -8.79
N PRO A 54 5.67 -22.29 -9.71
CA PRO A 54 6.92 -22.99 -9.39
C PRO A 54 8.12 -22.06 -9.17
N PHE A 55 8.00 -20.77 -9.52
CA PHE A 55 9.08 -19.81 -9.43
C PHE A 55 9.13 -19.12 -8.07
N ASN A 56 10.31 -19.04 -7.49
CA ASN A 56 10.61 -18.15 -6.36
C ASN A 56 11.68 -17.19 -6.84
N ALA A 57 11.32 -15.93 -7.02
CA ALA A 57 12.19 -14.97 -7.67
C ALA A 57 12.13 -13.60 -6.97
N SER A 58 13.29 -12.95 -6.95
CA SER A 58 13.42 -11.56 -6.58
C SER A 58 13.28 -10.69 -7.81
N PHE A 59 12.46 -9.69 -7.71
CA PHE A 59 12.22 -8.70 -8.74
C PHE A 59 12.63 -7.32 -8.23
N THR A 60 13.23 -6.54 -9.09
CA THR A 60 13.47 -5.12 -8.82
C THR A 60 12.63 -4.30 -9.79
N GLY A 61 11.80 -3.42 -9.24
CA GLY A 61 10.85 -2.60 -9.96
C GLY A 61 11.12 -1.11 -9.83
N TYR A 62 10.78 -0.37 -10.88
CA TYR A 62 10.74 1.07 -10.94
C TYR A 62 9.30 1.54 -11.08
N ILE A 63 8.96 2.60 -10.37
CA ILE A 63 7.59 3.08 -10.24
C ILE A 63 7.56 4.59 -10.34
N GLU A 64 6.60 5.11 -11.10
CA GLU A 64 6.36 6.53 -11.29
C GLU A 64 4.88 6.87 -11.07
N LEU A 65 4.62 7.96 -10.38
CA LEU A 65 3.28 8.50 -10.19
C LEU A 65 2.97 9.58 -11.20
N LYS A 66 1.79 9.50 -11.76
CA LYS A 66 1.25 10.43 -12.75
C LYS A 66 -0.15 10.88 -12.40
N GLU A 67 -0.58 11.97 -13.00
CA GLU A 67 -1.94 12.51 -12.88
C GLU A 67 -2.41 12.63 -11.42
N ILE A 68 -1.54 13.15 -10.56
CA ILE A 68 -1.80 13.27 -9.13
C ILE A 68 -2.87 14.32 -8.87
N ASN A 69 -4.01 13.91 -8.34
CA ASN A 69 -5.11 14.74 -7.88
C ASN A 69 -5.38 14.47 -6.40
N ALA A 70 -4.52 15.02 -5.54
CA ALA A 70 -4.56 14.81 -4.10
C ALA A 70 -5.82 15.42 -3.44
N PRO A 71 -6.46 14.73 -2.49
CA PRO A 71 -6.26 13.36 -2.02
C PRO A 71 -7.17 12.33 -2.70
N ASN A 72 -7.58 12.56 -3.96
CA ASN A 72 -8.66 11.81 -4.59
C ASN A 72 -8.18 10.71 -5.53
N SER A 73 -7.13 10.94 -6.31
CA SER A 73 -6.69 9.95 -7.30
C SER A 73 -5.27 10.17 -7.82
N TYR A 74 -4.67 9.14 -8.39
CA TYR A 74 -3.44 9.16 -9.16
C TYR A 74 -3.36 7.96 -10.10
N ILE A 75 -2.43 8.02 -11.06
CA ILE A 75 -2.03 6.89 -11.87
C ILE A 75 -0.63 6.47 -11.44
N ILE A 76 -0.40 5.18 -11.35
CA ILE A 76 0.92 4.59 -11.16
C ILE A 76 1.33 3.93 -12.46
N GLU A 77 2.52 4.22 -12.93
CA GLU A 77 3.17 3.44 -13.96
C GLU A 77 4.35 2.70 -13.36
N GLY A 78 4.56 1.46 -13.77
CA GLY A 78 5.63 0.66 -13.24
C GLY A 78 6.17 -0.40 -14.19
N SER A 79 7.41 -0.77 -13.95
CA SER A 79 8.07 -1.87 -14.65
C SER A 79 9.05 -2.58 -13.72
N GLY A 80 9.24 -3.88 -13.91
CA GLY A 80 10.20 -4.65 -13.14
C GLY A 80 10.72 -5.86 -13.86
N ASN A 81 11.89 -6.32 -13.42
CA ASN A 81 12.63 -7.37 -14.05
C ASN A 81 13.17 -8.38 -13.04
N SER A 82 13.25 -9.62 -13.48
CA SER A 82 13.87 -10.73 -12.75
C SER A 82 14.52 -11.72 -13.69
N PRO A 83 15.32 -12.68 -13.21
CA PRO A 83 15.84 -13.77 -14.02
C PRO A 83 14.78 -14.68 -14.66
N VAL A 84 13.54 -14.64 -14.16
CA VAL A 84 12.43 -15.49 -14.66
C VAL A 84 11.46 -14.73 -15.55
N GLY A 85 11.60 -13.41 -15.69
CA GLY A 85 10.74 -12.62 -16.57
C GLY A 85 10.66 -11.16 -16.18
N PHE A 86 9.70 -10.49 -16.79
CA PHE A 86 9.44 -9.07 -16.59
C PHE A 86 7.95 -8.81 -16.54
N ALA A 87 7.58 -7.67 -15.96
CA ALA A 87 6.24 -7.12 -16.09
C ALA A 87 6.28 -5.61 -16.20
N SER A 88 5.25 -5.02 -16.79
CA SER A 88 5.04 -3.59 -16.84
C SER A 88 3.56 -3.28 -16.88
N GLY A 89 3.16 -2.14 -16.39
CA GLY A 89 1.74 -1.78 -16.38
C GLY A 89 1.45 -0.42 -15.80
N SER A 90 0.16 -0.12 -15.79
CA SER A 90 -0.37 1.07 -15.17
C SER A 90 -1.56 0.73 -14.29
N ALA A 91 -1.80 1.60 -13.32
CA ALA A 91 -2.94 1.43 -12.48
C ALA A 91 -3.49 2.76 -11.98
N LYS A 92 -4.80 2.91 -12.10
CA LYS A 92 -5.54 4.04 -11.58
C LYS A 92 -6.03 3.73 -10.17
N VAL A 93 -5.78 4.65 -9.24
CA VAL A 93 -6.30 4.61 -7.87
C VAL A 93 -7.24 5.77 -7.63
N THR A 94 -8.32 5.50 -6.93
CA THR A 94 -9.30 6.51 -6.54
C THR A 94 -9.69 6.33 -5.09
N LEU A 95 -9.77 7.42 -4.34
CA LEU A 95 -10.23 7.48 -2.95
C LEU A 95 -11.52 8.30 -2.90
N GLU A 96 -12.56 7.74 -2.32
CA GLU A 96 -13.86 8.36 -2.13
C GLU A 96 -14.24 8.33 -0.65
N ASP A 97 -14.84 9.41 -0.16
CA ASP A 97 -15.39 9.41 1.19
C ASP A 97 -16.59 8.44 1.25
N SER A 98 -16.71 7.72 2.35
CA SER A 98 -17.81 6.79 2.61
C SER A 98 -18.28 6.88 4.07
N GLU A 99 -19.45 6.34 4.38
CA GLU A 99 -20.00 6.36 5.74
C GLU A 99 -19.09 5.72 6.79
N GLU A 100 -18.27 4.73 6.38
CA GLU A 100 -17.34 4.01 7.26
C GLU A 100 -15.87 4.43 7.09
N GLY A 101 -15.60 5.61 6.52
CA GLY A 101 -14.26 6.14 6.28
C GLY A 101 -13.96 6.35 4.81
N THR A 102 -13.05 5.59 4.20
CA THR A 102 -12.62 5.77 2.82
C THR A 102 -12.84 4.51 2.00
N LYS A 103 -13.53 4.64 0.87
CA LYS A 103 -13.55 3.62 -0.17
C LYS A 103 -12.39 3.86 -1.13
N LEU A 104 -11.51 2.89 -1.21
CA LEU A 104 -10.43 2.85 -2.16
C LEU A 104 -10.82 1.93 -3.31
N SER A 105 -10.70 2.43 -4.55
CA SER A 105 -10.92 1.65 -5.77
C SER A 105 -9.68 1.67 -6.64
N TYR A 106 -9.39 0.56 -7.33
CA TYR A 106 -8.27 0.47 -8.24
C TYR A 106 -8.61 -0.29 -9.52
N SER A 107 -7.92 0.06 -10.60
CA SER A 107 -7.97 -0.63 -11.88
C SER A 107 -6.57 -0.71 -12.47
N VAL A 108 -6.13 -1.93 -12.81
CA VAL A 108 -4.78 -2.26 -13.28
C VAL A 108 -4.84 -2.83 -14.69
N GLU A 109 -3.93 -2.39 -15.54
CA GLU A 109 -3.60 -3.05 -16.80
C GLU A 109 -2.11 -3.37 -16.82
N ALA A 110 -1.75 -4.65 -17.04
CA ALA A 110 -0.36 -5.07 -17.03
C ALA A 110 -0.04 -6.13 -18.08
N ASN A 111 1.23 -6.11 -18.52
CA ASN A 111 1.83 -7.10 -19.38
C ASN A 111 2.88 -7.88 -18.59
N VAL A 112 2.86 -9.20 -18.74
CA VAL A 112 3.82 -10.11 -18.12
C VAL A 112 4.48 -10.94 -19.21
N GLY A 113 5.82 -11.03 -19.16
CA GLY A 113 6.60 -11.75 -20.15
C GLY A 113 7.70 -12.61 -19.54
N GLY A 114 8.38 -13.38 -20.40
CA GLY A 114 9.43 -14.30 -19.97
C GLY A 114 8.90 -15.66 -19.49
N LYS A 115 9.71 -16.37 -18.70
CA LYS A 115 9.37 -17.72 -18.20
C LYS A 115 8.14 -17.70 -17.28
N ILE A 116 7.95 -16.61 -16.52
CA ILE A 116 6.82 -16.46 -15.62
C ILE A 116 5.47 -16.44 -16.36
N ALA A 117 5.41 -15.92 -17.59
CA ALA A 117 4.19 -15.93 -18.39
C ALA A 117 3.73 -17.35 -18.76
N GLN A 118 4.63 -18.34 -18.72
CA GLN A 118 4.32 -19.74 -19.05
C GLN A 118 3.45 -20.44 -18.00
N VAL A 119 3.31 -19.87 -16.78
CA VAL A 119 2.40 -20.43 -15.77
C VAL A 119 0.92 -20.21 -16.14
N GLY A 120 0.65 -19.35 -17.13
CA GLY A 120 -0.67 -19.06 -17.65
C GLY A 120 -1.36 -17.87 -16.92
N SER A 121 -2.12 -17.11 -17.70
CA SER A 121 -2.79 -15.89 -17.22
C SER A 121 -3.66 -16.11 -15.98
N ARG A 122 -4.40 -17.22 -15.91
CA ARG A 122 -5.26 -17.52 -14.77
C ARG A 122 -4.50 -17.60 -13.44
N LEU A 123 -3.31 -18.23 -13.43
CA LEU A 123 -2.50 -18.32 -12.22
C LEU A 123 -1.91 -16.95 -11.86
N ILE A 124 -1.50 -16.18 -12.84
CA ILE A 124 -1.02 -14.79 -12.66
C ILE A 124 -2.13 -13.94 -12.03
N ASP A 125 -3.34 -13.96 -12.61
CA ASP A 125 -4.48 -13.17 -12.11
C ASP A 125 -4.88 -13.53 -10.67
N MET A 126 -4.93 -14.84 -10.37
CA MET A 126 -5.24 -15.32 -9.00
C MET A 126 -4.18 -14.87 -7.99
N THR A 127 -2.92 -14.92 -8.41
CA THR A 127 -1.81 -14.55 -7.55
C THR A 127 -1.79 -13.04 -7.32
N ALA A 128 -2.00 -12.23 -8.35
CA ALA A 128 -2.11 -10.78 -8.25
C ALA A 128 -3.25 -10.36 -7.30
N LYS A 129 -4.42 -10.96 -7.43
CA LYS A 129 -5.54 -10.71 -6.52
C LYS A 129 -5.20 -11.05 -5.07
N LYS A 130 -4.61 -12.22 -4.84
CA LYS A 130 -4.19 -12.64 -3.48
C LYS A 130 -3.21 -11.64 -2.85
N MET A 131 -2.28 -11.09 -3.63
CA MET A 131 -1.32 -10.12 -3.11
C MET A 131 -1.95 -8.77 -2.83
N ALA A 132 -2.90 -8.33 -3.65
CA ALA A 132 -3.70 -7.16 -3.35
C ALA A 132 -4.43 -7.32 -2.00
N ASP A 133 -5.07 -8.47 -1.77
CA ASP A 133 -5.75 -8.76 -0.51
C ASP A 133 -4.79 -8.75 0.70
N ILE A 134 -3.59 -9.33 0.56
CA ILE A 134 -2.56 -9.31 1.62
C ILE A 134 -2.07 -7.89 1.86
N PHE A 135 -1.78 -7.14 0.79
CA PHE A 135 -1.33 -5.76 0.89
C PHE A 135 -2.34 -4.90 1.63
N PHE A 136 -3.59 -4.86 1.18
CA PHE A 136 -4.62 -4.02 1.78
C PHE A 136 -5.00 -4.46 3.20
N GLY A 137 -4.95 -5.76 3.49
CA GLY A 137 -5.09 -6.27 4.84
C GLY A 137 -4.04 -5.70 5.78
N LYS A 138 -2.76 -5.87 5.45
CA LYS A 138 -1.64 -5.33 6.24
C LYS A 138 -1.64 -3.81 6.31
N PHE A 139 -1.91 -3.14 5.19
CA PHE A 139 -2.01 -1.69 5.14
C PHE A 139 -3.08 -1.17 6.11
N SER A 140 -4.29 -1.72 6.06
CA SER A 140 -5.36 -1.35 6.98
C SER A 140 -5.01 -1.61 8.44
N GLU A 141 -4.38 -2.75 8.74
CA GLU A 141 -3.91 -3.07 10.11
C GLU A 141 -2.89 -2.06 10.65
N LEU A 142 -2.04 -1.51 9.78
CA LEU A 142 -1.01 -0.55 10.16
C LEU A 142 -1.55 0.85 10.41
N ILE A 143 -2.57 1.27 9.65
CA ILE A 143 -3.03 2.66 9.67
C ILE A 143 -4.32 2.87 10.47
N VAL A 144 -5.17 1.86 10.61
CA VAL A 144 -6.41 1.98 11.38
C VAL A 144 -6.10 1.77 12.86
N PRO A 145 -6.42 2.75 13.74
CA PRO A 145 -6.24 2.59 15.17
C PRO A 145 -6.99 1.36 15.69
N LYS A 146 -6.32 0.50 16.43
CA LYS A 146 -7.01 -0.59 17.13
C LYS A 146 -7.94 0.00 18.17
N GLU A 147 -9.23 -0.28 18.09
CA GLU A 147 -10.15 0.03 19.16
C GLU A 147 -9.69 -0.72 20.42
N ILE A 148 -9.28 0.04 21.44
CA ILE A 148 -9.05 -0.52 22.77
C ILE A 148 -10.44 -0.89 23.28
N PRO A 149 -10.73 -2.16 23.61
CA PRO A 149 -12.00 -2.53 24.22
C PRO A 149 -12.19 -1.66 25.46
N ARG A 150 -13.23 -0.84 25.47
CA ARG A 150 -13.63 -0.14 26.70
C ARG A 150 -14.04 -1.21 27.69
N GLU A 151 -13.23 -1.42 28.74
CA GLU A 151 -13.67 -2.20 29.89
C GLU A 151 -14.97 -1.58 30.39
N LYS A 152 -16.03 -2.39 30.37
CA LYS A 152 -17.30 -2.02 30.96
C LYS A 152 -17.09 -1.83 32.45
N ASP A 153 -17.27 -0.60 32.87
CA ASP A 153 -17.60 -0.13 34.23
C ASP A 153 -17.23 -1.04 35.41
N SER A 154 -16.11 -0.79 36.01
CA SER A 154 -15.94 -0.92 37.46
C SER A 154 -15.82 0.49 38.06
N LYS A 155 -16.70 0.78 39.02
CA LYS A 155 -16.87 2.07 39.71
C LYS A 155 -15.55 2.66 40.19
N PRO A 156 -15.38 3.99 40.19
CA PRO A 156 -14.13 4.62 40.59
C PRO A 156 -13.93 4.54 42.11
N LYS A 157 -12.93 3.82 42.56
CA LYS A 157 -12.33 4.03 43.88
C LYS A 157 -11.41 5.23 43.77
N ARG A 158 -11.78 6.29 44.50
CA ARG A 158 -10.96 7.49 44.66
C ARG A 158 -9.65 7.12 45.33
N GLU A 159 -8.53 7.26 44.65
CA GLU A 159 -7.24 7.48 45.26
C GLU A 159 -6.54 8.65 44.57
N ASN A 160 -6.26 9.67 45.39
CA ASN A 160 -5.41 10.80 45.03
C ASN A 160 -3.97 10.30 44.80
N ILE A 161 -3.43 10.54 43.64
CA ILE A 161 -1.97 10.70 43.51
C ILE A 161 -1.69 11.72 42.40
N THR A 162 -1.18 12.86 42.84
CA THR A 162 -0.44 13.83 42.05
C THR A 162 0.74 13.17 41.38
N ASN A 163 0.81 13.21 40.06
CA ASN A 163 2.06 13.60 39.40
C ASN A 163 1.85 13.78 37.90
N LYS A 164 2.05 14.99 37.53
CA LYS A 164 2.12 15.62 36.24
C LYS A 164 3.31 15.04 35.46
N LYS A 165 3.05 14.38 34.33
CA LYS A 165 4.02 14.33 33.23
C LYS A 165 3.27 14.60 31.93
N ILE A 166 3.39 15.82 31.51
CA ILE A 166 2.94 16.36 30.24
C ILE A 166 3.84 15.75 29.17
N TYR A 167 3.26 14.89 28.33
CA TYR A 167 3.90 14.57 27.06
C TYR A 167 3.56 15.68 26.09
N THR A 168 4.53 16.52 25.87
CA THR A 168 4.53 17.56 24.86
C THR A 168 4.30 16.91 23.50
N ILE A 169 3.13 17.17 22.94
CA ILE A 169 2.81 16.83 21.57
C ILE A 169 3.71 17.68 20.68
N TYR A 170 4.49 17.00 19.90
CA TYR A 170 5.37 17.60 18.91
C TYR A 170 4.52 18.27 17.82
N SER A 171 4.34 19.58 17.99
CA SER A 171 3.89 20.45 16.92
C SER A 171 5.12 20.77 16.07
N ASN A 172 5.30 20.10 14.97
CA ASN A 172 6.16 20.56 13.92
C ASN A 172 5.36 20.80 12.65
N LYS A 173 5.11 22.08 12.42
CA LYS A 173 4.89 22.63 11.08
C LYS A 173 6.15 22.37 10.25
N VAL A 174 6.16 21.33 9.45
CA VAL A 174 7.13 21.21 8.37
C VAL A 174 6.45 20.57 7.16
N LEU A 175 6.35 21.41 6.13
CA LEU A 175 6.29 21.06 4.72
C LEU A 175 5.20 20.09 4.23
N ILE A 176 4.11 20.72 3.88
CA ILE A 176 3.23 20.30 2.79
C ILE A 176 4.04 20.37 1.50
N TYR A 177 4.59 19.25 1.05
CA TYR A 177 4.91 18.89 -0.35
C TYR A 177 5.64 17.55 -0.35
N SER A 178 5.05 16.59 -0.93
CA SER A 178 5.55 15.30 -1.39
C SER A 178 4.71 14.13 -0.92
N ILE A 179 3.72 13.84 -1.71
CA ILE A 179 2.76 12.82 -1.33
C ILE A 179 2.26 12.16 -2.59
N SER A 180 2.43 10.94 -2.70
CA SER A 180 1.57 9.97 -3.33
C SER A 180 2.32 8.85 -3.99
N SER A 181 2.19 7.66 -3.49
CA SER A 181 2.44 6.51 -4.35
C SER A 181 2.62 5.21 -3.66
N ALA A 182 1.60 4.50 -3.40
CA ALA A 182 1.90 3.24 -2.80
C ALA A 182 0.94 2.09 -2.92
N ILE A 183 -0.27 2.34 -3.30
CA ILE A 183 -1.28 1.29 -3.28
C ILE A 183 -1.07 0.26 -4.38
N LEU A 184 -0.61 0.72 -5.53
CA LEU A 184 -0.32 -0.18 -6.63
C LEU A 184 1.11 -0.66 -6.63
N LEU A 185 1.95 -0.14 -5.76
CA LEU A 185 3.27 -0.71 -5.53
C LEU A 185 3.20 -2.15 -5.06
N GLY A 186 2.23 -2.49 -4.20
CA GLY A 186 1.95 -3.89 -3.87
C GLY A 186 1.44 -4.69 -5.05
N ILE A 187 0.61 -4.11 -5.91
CA ILE A 187 0.04 -4.81 -7.07
C ILE A 187 0.97 -4.73 -8.28
N ILE A 188 1.57 -3.59 -8.55
CA ILE A 188 2.55 -3.46 -9.65
C ILE A 188 3.88 -4.07 -9.25
N ALA A 189 4.42 -3.85 -8.07
CA ALA A 189 5.58 -4.59 -7.59
C ALA A 189 5.33 -6.09 -7.62
N TYR A 190 4.11 -6.52 -7.40
CA TYR A 190 3.73 -7.92 -7.51
C TYR A 190 3.49 -8.39 -8.96
N LEU A 191 2.96 -7.55 -9.84
CA LEU A 191 2.83 -7.84 -11.28
C LEU A 191 4.15 -7.66 -11.99
N ILE A 192 5.04 -6.89 -11.43
CA ILE A 192 6.37 -6.54 -11.88
C ILE A 192 7.42 -7.39 -11.13
N LEU A 193 7.09 -7.83 -9.93
CA LEU A 193 7.85 -8.70 -9.07
C LEU A 193 7.29 -10.13 -9.11
#